data_059cbb03a7e3bbbd4ba5dcddecfa52c4
#
_entry.id   059cbb03a7e3bbbd4ba5dcddecfa52c4
#
_cell.length_a   1.000
_cell.length_b   1.000
_cell.length_c   1.000
_cell.angle_alpha   90.00
_cell.angle_beta   90.00
_cell.angle_gamma   90.00
#
_symmetry.space_group_name_H-M   'P 1'
#
loop_
_entity.id
_entity.type
_entity.pdbx_description
1 polymer ?
#
loop_
_entity_poly.entity_id
_entity_poly.type
_entity_poly.pdbx_seq_one_letter_code
_entity_poly.pdbx_strand_id
1 'polypeptide(L)'
;MSNNSGKNVNFSGCELHYDCDKPAFKRNPTTISPETPRPVSINGKRMPVIDMHAHCQLSNVWPLVEGREELKGGNPYEGQLKETENISVRLQHMDQMGTDLEVLSIGTEQHFHWAEYELARDIATLQNETLTEVCAANSDRFVPLGVVSLQHPQLAADQLEYSVKNLGHRGCMITGNILGQELSDTKFHPFWEKAEELDVVVFIHPRSPKLGQPRLQGRGFLTNMIGNPLETATALAHLIYEGTLDRFPGLKIAAAHGGGYLPSYIGRFDHGHNSEDRGGRGLEKKKPSEYIKNIYYDTLVYGTQNLEHLIEEVGVSQLMIGTDHDFGMTNRNAVAHLLSVKGLSEDDIKNILHGTAQKLFKIEI
;
A
#
# COMPACT_ATOMS: atom_id res chain seq x y z
N MET A 1 21.87 -30.73 13.22
CA MET A 1 22.27 -30.48 11.82
C MET A 1 21.01 -30.62 10.99
N SER A 2 20.29 -29.55 10.80
CA SER A 2 19.06 -29.52 9.99
C SER A 2 19.46 -29.24 8.55
N ASN A 3 19.15 -30.17 7.65
CA ASN A 3 19.30 -30.01 6.23
C ASN A 3 18.47 -28.83 5.74
N ASN A 4 19.14 -27.72 5.53
CA ASN A 4 18.61 -26.59 4.80
C ASN A 4 18.67 -26.97 3.31
N SER A 5 17.56 -27.50 2.76
CA SER A 5 17.42 -27.65 1.30
C SER A 5 17.31 -26.24 0.73
N GLY A 6 18.47 -25.64 0.48
CA GLY A 6 18.60 -24.27 0.02
C GLY A 6 17.88 -24.09 -1.30
N LYS A 7 16.85 -23.26 -1.28
CA LYS A 7 16.36 -22.64 -2.50
C LYS A 7 17.52 -21.83 -3.06
N ASN A 8 18.08 -22.24 -4.20
CA ASN A 8 19.11 -21.47 -4.89
C ASN A 8 18.47 -20.19 -5.45
N VAL A 9 18.50 -19.14 -4.65
CA VAL A 9 18.12 -17.80 -5.08
C VAL A 9 19.40 -17.05 -5.38
N ASN A 10 19.58 -16.71 -6.63
CA ASN A 10 20.70 -15.89 -7.07
C ASN A 10 20.22 -14.51 -7.42
N PHE A 11 20.68 -13.52 -6.67
CA PHE A 11 20.62 -12.12 -7.09
C PHE A 11 21.88 -11.87 -7.94
N SER A 12 21.70 -11.59 -9.23
CA SER A 12 22.83 -11.22 -10.07
C SER A 12 23.16 -9.75 -9.82
N GLY A 13 24.34 -9.51 -9.25
CA GLY A 13 24.97 -8.19 -9.23
C GLY A 13 25.08 -7.45 -7.91
N CYS A 14 24.74 -8.01 -6.75
CA CYS A 14 25.06 -7.39 -5.47
C CYS A 14 25.05 -8.38 -4.30
N GLU A 15 26.05 -8.30 -3.45
CA GLU A 15 26.07 -8.94 -2.13
C GLU A 15 25.25 -8.09 -1.15
N LEU A 16 23.92 -8.26 -1.13
CA LEU A 16 23.10 -7.76 -0.04
C LEU A 16 22.87 -8.92 0.93
N HIS A 17 23.53 -8.84 2.06
CA HIS A 17 23.19 -9.65 3.22
C HIS A 17 22.09 -8.92 4.00
N TYR A 18 20.93 -9.55 4.13
CA TYR A 18 19.93 -9.14 5.10
C TYR A 18 20.43 -9.58 6.48
N ASP A 19 20.83 -8.62 7.30
CA ASP A 19 21.23 -8.83 8.68
C ASP A 19 20.17 -8.17 9.56
N CYS A 20 19.26 -8.97 10.09
CA CYS A 20 18.18 -8.53 10.96
C CYS A 20 18.65 -7.96 12.31
N ASP A 21 19.93 -8.19 12.67
CA ASP A 21 20.49 -7.76 13.94
C ASP A 21 21.24 -6.43 13.87
N LYS A 22 21.32 -5.81 12.69
CA LYS A 22 21.96 -4.50 12.55
C LYS A 22 20.95 -3.37 12.55
N PRO A 23 21.20 -2.33 13.38
CA PRO A 23 20.34 -1.15 13.40
C PRO A 23 20.31 -0.47 12.04
N ALA A 24 19.12 -0.01 11.71
CA ALA A 24 18.73 0.63 10.48
C ALA A 24 19.84 1.43 9.78
N PHE A 25 19.99 1.13 8.50
CA PHE A 25 20.68 1.85 7.47
C PHE A 25 21.17 3.26 7.81
N LYS A 26 22.47 3.40 7.94
CA LYS A 26 23.09 4.67 7.54
C LYS A 26 23.02 4.72 6.01
N ARG A 27 22.31 5.70 5.47
CA ARG A 27 22.38 6.03 4.04
C ARG A 27 23.85 6.14 3.68
N ASN A 28 24.37 5.16 2.98
CA ASN A 28 25.66 5.27 2.31
C ASN A 28 25.39 5.19 0.81
N PRO A 29 25.14 6.32 0.16
CA PRO A 29 24.78 6.34 -1.27
C PRO A 29 25.94 5.92 -2.19
N THR A 30 27.12 5.64 -1.65
CA THR A 30 28.35 5.48 -2.43
C THR A 30 28.78 4.05 -2.70
N THR A 31 28.06 3.03 -2.23
CA THR A 31 28.50 1.63 -2.35
C THR A 31 27.65 0.74 -3.23
N ILE A 32 26.62 1.26 -3.87
CA ILE A 32 25.80 0.47 -4.81
C ILE A 32 26.17 0.95 -6.21
N SER A 33 26.76 0.06 -7.01
CA SER A 33 27.02 0.35 -8.43
C SER A 33 25.67 0.60 -9.12
N PRO A 34 25.46 1.78 -9.72
CA PRO A 34 24.16 2.14 -10.31
C PRO A 34 23.83 1.36 -11.60
N GLU A 35 24.72 0.48 -12.06
CA GLU A 35 24.68 -0.04 -13.43
C GLU A 35 24.22 -1.49 -13.55
N THR A 36 23.87 -2.18 -12.46
CA THR A 36 23.52 -3.60 -12.55
C THR A 36 22.12 -3.87 -12.03
N PRO A 37 21.14 -4.12 -12.92
CA PRO A 37 19.83 -4.62 -12.53
C PRO A 37 19.94 -5.90 -11.73
N ARG A 38 19.08 -6.10 -10.74
CA ARG A 38 18.99 -7.32 -9.93
C ARG A 38 17.81 -8.19 -10.33
N PRO A 39 17.86 -8.90 -11.45
CA PRO A 39 16.78 -9.78 -11.79
C PRO A 39 16.66 -10.90 -10.75
N VAL A 40 15.48 -11.12 -10.23
CA VAL A 40 15.19 -12.20 -9.29
C VAL A 40 15.11 -13.51 -10.07
N SER A 41 15.85 -14.51 -9.61
CA SER A 41 15.83 -15.86 -10.19
C SER A 41 15.70 -16.90 -9.08
N ILE A 42 14.76 -17.83 -9.23
CA ILE A 42 14.56 -18.95 -8.30
C ILE A 42 14.79 -20.23 -9.08
N ASN A 43 15.67 -21.08 -8.58
CA ASN A 43 16.07 -22.32 -9.26
C ASN A 43 16.50 -22.11 -10.73
N GLY A 44 17.20 -21.00 -11.01
CA GLY A 44 17.65 -20.62 -12.35
C GLY A 44 16.56 -20.04 -13.28
N LYS A 45 15.32 -19.92 -12.82
CA LYS A 45 14.22 -19.36 -13.58
C LYS A 45 13.96 -17.91 -13.16
N ARG A 46 13.87 -17.02 -14.13
CA ARG A 46 13.53 -15.61 -13.90
C ARG A 46 12.14 -15.50 -13.29
N MET A 47 12.01 -14.70 -12.22
CA MET A 47 10.75 -14.38 -11.57
C MET A 47 10.53 -12.86 -11.66
N PRO A 48 9.48 -12.42 -12.32
CA PRO A 48 9.06 -11.02 -12.24
C PRO A 48 8.72 -10.61 -10.81
N VAL A 49 8.88 -9.34 -10.49
CA VAL A 49 8.50 -8.77 -9.19
C VAL A 49 7.63 -7.55 -9.43
N ILE A 50 6.40 -7.59 -8.91
CA ILE A 50 5.48 -6.46 -8.90
C ILE A 50 5.38 -5.93 -7.48
N ASP A 51 5.77 -4.68 -7.30
CA ASP A 51 5.57 -3.92 -6.06
C ASP A 51 4.21 -3.22 -6.10
N MET A 52 3.31 -3.62 -5.20
CA MET A 52 1.97 -3.02 -5.13
C MET A 52 1.89 -1.77 -4.27
N HIS A 53 2.95 -1.45 -3.53
CA HIS A 53 2.99 -0.37 -2.55
C HIS A 53 4.17 0.56 -2.83
N ALA A 54 3.96 1.44 -3.78
CA ALA A 54 4.94 2.43 -4.19
C ALA A 54 4.26 3.79 -4.42
N HIS A 55 4.93 4.87 -4.07
CA HIS A 55 4.37 6.21 -4.10
C HIS A 55 5.18 7.16 -4.99
N CYS A 56 4.49 8.16 -5.52
CA CYS A 56 5.12 9.34 -6.12
C CYS A 56 4.48 10.60 -5.56
N GLN A 57 5.13 11.71 -5.82
CA GLN A 57 4.59 13.04 -5.55
C GLN A 57 4.68 13.86 -6.83
N LEU A 58 3.70 14.71 -7.05
CA LEU A 58 3.59 15.53 -8.25
C LEU A 58 3.76 17.01 -7.88
N SER A 59 4.80 17.64 -8.43
CA SER A 59 5.09 19.06 -8.16
C SER A 59 4.09 20.03 -8.80
N ASN A 60 3.50 19.60 -9.92
CA ASN A 60 2.58 20.42 -10.70
C ASN A 60 1.23 20.72 -10.01
N VAL A 61 0.92 20.06 -8.88
CA VAL A 61 -0.27 20.37 -8.09
C VAL A 61 -0.09 21.57 -7.15
N TRP A 62 1.16 21.91 -6.82
CA TRP A 62 1.46 22.97 -5.85
C TRP A 62 0.90 24.34 -6.24
N PRO A 63 0.93 24.79 -7.50
CA PRO A 63 0.32 26.05 -7.89
C PRO A 63 -1.18 26.16 -7.61
N LEU A 64 -1.90 25.03 -7.52
CA LEU A 64 -3.33 25.02 -7.19
C LEU A 64 -3.60 25.22 -5.70
N VAL A 65 -2.62 24.90 -4.84
CA VAL A 65 -2.78 24.90 -3.38
C VAL A 65 -1.87 25.90 -2.68
N GLU A 66 -0.99 26.57 -3.41
CA GLU A 66 -0.07 27.58 -2.85
C GLU A 66 -0.82 28.68 -2.13
N GLY A 67 -0.32 29.07 -0.94
CA GLY A 67 -0.91 30.14 -0.11
C GLY A 67 -2.15 29.75 0.67
N ARG A 68 -2.62 28.50 0.58
CA ARG A 68 -3.76 28.02 1.39
C ARG A 68 -3.37 27.94 2.89
N GLU A 69 -4.33 28.28 3.75
CA GLU A 69 -4.13 28.27 5.22
C GLU A 69 -3.74 26.90 5.77
N GLU A 70 -4.28 25.86 5.19
CA GLU A 70 -4.06 24.46 5.55
C GLU A 70 -2.59 24.04 5.31
N LEU A 71 -1.85 24.79 4.49
CA LEU A 71 -0.46 24.57 4.15
C LEU A 71 0.49 25.63 4.74
N LYS A 72 0.10 26.34 5.81
CA LYS A 72 0.94 27.38 6.46
C LYS A 72 2.30 26.90 6.95
N GLY A 73 2.51 25.58 7.07
CA GLY A 73 3.81 24.97 7.34
C GLY A 73 4.75 24.87 6.14
N GLY A 74 4.35 25.38 4.98
CA GLY A 74 5.03 25.16 3.71
C GLY A 74 4.76 23.78 3.11
N ASN A 75 5.42 23.48 2.01
CA ASN A 75 5.41 22.14 1.44
C ASN A 75 6.24 21.20 2.34
N PRO A 76 5.62 20.24 3.06
CA PRO A 76 6.37 19.36 3.96
C PRO A 76 7.39 18.47 3.23
N TYR A 77 7.33 18.43 1.90
CA TYR A 77 8.20 17.63 1.02
C TYR A 77 9.13 18.48 0.17
N GLU A 78 9.23 19.79 0.46
CA GLU A 78 10.19 20.65 -0.22
C GLU A 78 11.62 20.10 -0.09
N GLY A 79 12.20 19.65 -1.20
CA GLY A 79 13.50 18.98 -1.24
C GLY A 79 13.45 17.43 -1.22
N GLN A 80 12.33 16.79 -0.86
CA GLN A 80 12.16 15.34 -1.01
C GLN A 80 11.58 14.99 -2.40
N LEU A 81 10.84 15.90 -3.02
CA LEU A 81 10.24 15.76 -4.35
C LEU A 81 11.26 15.46 -5.46
N LYS A 82 12.51 15.89 -5.29
CA LYS A 82 13.54 15.74 -6.33
C LYS A 82 13.87 14.30 -6.70
N GLU A 83 13.74 13.36 -5.77
CA GLU A 83 14.01 11.94 -6.03
C GLU A 83 12.78 11.25 -6.61
N THR A 84 11.58 11.61 -6.18
CA THR A 84 10.33 11.01 -6.66
C THR A 84 9.96 11.47 -8.07
N GLU A 85 10.41 12.66 -8.48
CA GLU A 85 10.23 13.22 -9.83
C GLU A 85 11.31 12.77 -10.81
N ASN A 86 12.45 12.29 -10.32
CA ASN A 86 13.52 11.81 -11.16
C ASN A 86 13.32 10.34 -11.50
N ILE A 87 12.55 10.08 -12.56
CA ILE A 87 12.22 8.74 -13.03
C ILE A 87 13.48 7.88 -13.28
N SER A 88 14.57 8.45 -13.75
CA SER A 88 15.79 7.67 -13.99
C SER A 88 16.43 7.18 -12.69
N VAL A 89 16.40 7.97 -11.63
CA VAL A 89 16.85 7.54 -10.29
C VAL A 89 15.90 6.49 -9.71
N ARG A 90 14.59 6.68 -9.89
CA ARG A 90 13.59 5.71 -9.46
C ARG A 90 13.80 4.35 -10.12
N LEU A 91 13.98 4.32 -11.44
CA LEU A 91 14.25 3.09 -12.18
C LEU A 91 15.53 2.37 -11.69
N GLN A 92 16.59 3.14 -11.37
CA GLN A 92 17.80 2.57 -10.77
C GLN A 92 17.52 1.94 -9.39
N HIS A 93 16.72 2.59 -8.55
CA HIS A 93 16.30 2.02 -7.25
C HIS A 93 15.48 0.74 -7.42
N MET A 94 14.51 0.74 -8.34
CA MET A 94 13.74 -0.46 -8.67
C MET A 94 14.65 -1.62 -9.12
N ASP A 95 15.59 -1.33 -10.03
CA ASP A 95 16.55 -2.33 -10.49
C ASP A 95 17.40 -2.88 -9.34
N GLN A 96 17.83 -2.02 -8.42
CA GLN A 96 18.59 -2.42 -7.23
C GLN A 96 17.74 -3.25 -6.25
N MET A 97 16.45 -3.00 -6.14
CA MET A 97 15.53 -3.77 -5.30
C MET A 97 15.09 -5.09 -5.97
N GLY A 98 15.36 -5.26 -7.26
CA GLY A 98 14.86 -6.37 -8.06
C GLY A 98 13.39 -6.25 -8.42
N THR A 99 12.84 -5.04 -8.39
CA THR A 99 11.46 -4.73 -8.74
C THR A 99 11.35 -4.45 -10.24
N ASP A 100 10.52 -5.21 -10.93
CA ASP A 100 10.30 -5.03 -12.37
C ASP A 100 9.24 -3.98 -12.64
N LEU A 101 8.17 -3.98 -11.86
CA LEU A 101 7.02 -3.11 -12.05
C LEU A 101 6.52 -2.60 -10.69
N GLU A 102 6.20 -1.32 -10.61
CA GLU A 102 5.52 -0.71 -9.48
C GLU A 102 4.07 -0.33 -9.83
N VAL A 103 3.14 -0.66 -8.94
CA VAL A 103 1.81 -0.06 -8.93
C VAL A 103 1.94 1.28 -8.22
N LEU A 104 1.99 2.33 -9.02
CA LEU A 104 2.37 3.67 -8.56
C LEU A 104 1.16 4.47 -8.12
N SER A 105 1.16 4.92 -6.87
CA SER A 105 0.12 5.76 -6.27
C SER A 105 0.68 7.13 -5.86
N ILE A 106 -0.20 8.11 -5.70
CA ILE A 106 0.18 9.44 -5.21
C ILE A 106 0.23 9.41 -3.70
N GLY A 107 1.34 9.90 -3.11
CA GLY A 107 1.51 9.94 -1.66
C GLY A 107 0.34 10.64 -0.94
N THR A 108 -0.06 10.11 0.20
CA THR A 108 -1.28 10.56 0.93
C THR A 108 -1.24 12.03 1.35
N GLU A 109 -0.06 12.63 1.40
CA GLU A 109 0.14 14.05 1.67
C GLU A 109 -0.51 14.95 0.62
N GLN A 110 -0.64 14.44 -0.61
CA GLN A 110 -1.26 15.14 -1.73
C GLN A 110 -2.73 14.79 -1.96
N HIS A 111 -3.40 14.15 -0.99
CA HIS A 111 -4.84 13.89 -1.08
C HIS A 111 -5.71 15.10 -0.72
N PHE A 112 -5.18 16.14 -0.10
CA PHE A 112 -5.82 17.44 0.18
C PHE A 112 -7.31 17.36 0.59
N HIS A 113 -7.65 16.51 1.55
CA HIS A 113 -9.04 16.29 1.98
C HIS A 113 -9.76 17.53 2.48
N TRP A 114 -9.04 18.62 2.77
CA TRP A 114 -9.59 19.91 3.14
C TRP A 114 -10.12 20.69 1.93
N ALA A 115 -9.79 20.30 0.69
CA ALA A 115 -10.17 21.04 -0.51
C ALA A 115 -11.70 20.99 -0.71
N GLU A 116 -12.30 22.12 -0.98
CA GLU A 116 -13.69 22.26 -1.40
C GLU A 116 -13.90 21.62 -2.79
N TYR A 117 -15.14 21.38 -3.17
CA TYR A 117 -15.54 20.55 -4.30
C TYR A 117 -14.81 20.87 -5.61
N GLU A 118 -14.81 22.17 -6.04
CA GLU A 118 -14.21 22.56 -7.32
C GLU A 118 -12.68 22.35 -7.31
N LEU A 119 -12.02 22.78 -6.23
CA LEU A 119 -10.58 22.61 -6.06
C LEU A 119 -10.21 21.12 -5.97
N ALA A 120 -10.96 20.33 -5.23
CA ALA A 120 -10.76 18.90 -5.09
C ALA A 120 -10.89 18.18 -6.44
N ARG A 121 -11.88 18.57 -7.25
CA ARG A 121 -12.05 18.08 -8.61
C ARG A 121 -10.83 18.40 -9.46
N ASP A 122 -10.40 19.65 -9.47
CA ASP A 122 -9.30 20.10 -10.34
C ASP A 122 -7.96 19.47 -9.94
N ILE A 123 -7.69 19.36 -8.64
CA ILE A 123 -6.49 18.67 -8.11
C ILE A 123 -6.48 17.21 -8.56
N ALA A 124 -7.53 16.44 -8.27
CA ALA A 124 -7.55 15.02 -8.58
C ALA A 124 -7.50 14.76 -10.10
N THR A 125 -8.12 15.62 -10.91
CA THR A 125 -8.02 15.55 -12.38
C THR A 125 -6.58 15.71 -12.83
N LEU A 126 -5.92 16.80 -12.40
CA LEU A 126 -4.53 17.07 -12.74
C LEU A 126 -3.60 15.94 -12.28
N GLN A 127 -3.80 15.44 -11.06
CA GLN A 127 -2.99 14.35 -10.51
C GLN A 127 -3.13 13.06 -11.33
N ASN A 128 -4.35 12.65 -11.62
CA ASN A 128 -4.61 11.40 -12.35
C ASN A 128 -4.13 11.47 -13.80
N GLU A 129 -4.31 12.60 -14.47
CA GLU A 129 -3.79 12.81 -15.83
C GLU A 129 -2.26 12.78 -15.85
N THR A 130 -1.61 13.50 -14.93
CA THR A 130 -0.14 13.50 -14.83
C THR A 130 0.42 12.11 -14.50
N LEU A 131 -0.22 11.39 -13.58
CA LEU A 131 0.19 10.02 -13.24
C LEU A 131 0.06 9.10 -14.45
N THR A 132 -0.99 9.27 -15.24
CA THR A 132 -1.16 8.53 -16.50
C THR A 132 -0.02 8.79 -17.48
N GLU A 133 0.39 10.05 -17.66
CA GLU A 133 1.49 10.43 -18.54
C GLU A 133 2.82 9.81 -18.06
N VAL A 134 3.11 9.88 -16.76
CA VAL A 134 4.31 9.28 -16.15
C VAL A 134 4.35 7.76 -16.38
N CYS A 135 3.24 7.09 -16.14
CA CYS A 135 3.16 5.64 -16.33
C CYS A 135 3.22 5.24 -17.81
N ALA A 136 2.55 5.98 -18.70
CA ALA A 136 2.58 5.72 -20.14
C ALA A 136 3.98 5.86 -20.74
N ALA A 137 4.78 6.81 -20.25
CA ALA A 137 6.16 7.00 -20.68
C ALA A 137 7.09 5.82 -20.29
N ASN A 138 6.70 4.99 -19.31
CA ASN A 138 7.45 3.83 -18.82
C ASN A 138 6.46 2.68 -18.51
N SER A 139 5.67 2.30 -19.50
CA SER A 139 4.53 1.37 -19.32
C SER A 139 4.93 -0.08 -18.99
N ASP A 140 6.18 -0.42 -19.19
CA ASP A 140 6.80 -1.68 -18.76
C ASP A 140 7.30 -1.67 -17.30
N ARG A 141 7.27 -0.50 -16.64
CA ARG A 141 7.77 -0.31 -15.27
C ARG A 141 6.71 0.22 -14.29
N PHE A 142 5.66 0.87 -14.77
CA PHE A 142 4.65 1.49 -13.91
C PHE A 142 3.22 1.19 -14.33
N VAL A 143 2.37 0.97 -13.32
CA VAL A 143 0.92 0.85 -13.45
C VAL A 143 0.25 1.89 -12.57
N PRO A 144 -0.64 2.76 -13.09
CA PRO A 144 -1.22 3.82 -12.29
C PRO A 144 -2.32 3.32 -11.34
N LEU A 145 -2.26 3.80 -10.10
CA LEU A 145 -3.30 3.68 -9.09
C LEU A 145 -3.75 5.10 -8.70
N GLY A 146 -4.98 5.47 -9.06
CA GLY A 146 -5.44 6.85 -9.02
C GLY A 146 -5.67 7.40 -7.61
N VAL A 147 -5.98 8.69 -7.55
CA VAL A 147 -6.46 9.38 -6.36
C VAL A 147 -7.89 9.85 -6.58
N VAL A 148 -8.68 9.90 -5.51
CA VAL A 148 -10.05 10.38 -5.52
C VAL A 148 -10.31 11.32 -4.34
N SER A 149 -11.22 12.27 -4.53
CA SER A 149 -11.60 13.27 -3.52
C SER A 149 -12.71 12.74 -2.62
N LEU A 150 -12.38 11.76 -1.76
CA LEU A 150 -13.39 11.02 -0.98
C LEU A 150 -14.13 11.86 0.06
N GLN A 151 -13.63 13.06 0.41
CA GLN A 151 -14.41 14.05 1.18
C GLN A 151 -15.69 14.51 0.46
N HIS A 152 -15.78 14.29 -0.85
CA HIS A 152 -16.95 14.48 -1.71
C HIS A 152 -17.31 13.14 -2.37
N PRO A 153 -18.07 12.24 -1.72
CA PRO A 153 -18.19 10.84 -2.11
C PRO A 153 -18.75 10.59 -3.51
N GLN A 154 -19.70 11.42 -3.98
CA GLN A 154 -20.20 11.30 -5.35
C GLN A 154 -19.12 11.72 -6.37
N LEU A 155 -18.41 12.82 -6.12
CA LEU A 155 -17.28 13.23 -6.94
C LEU A 155 -16.19 12.13 -6.99
N ALA A 156 -15.91 11.50 -5.86
CA ALA A 156 -14.94 10.41 -5.79
C ALA A 156 -15.37 9.20 -6.65
N ALA A 157 -16.65 8.86 -6.66
CA ALA A 157 -17.19 7.81 -7.53
C ALA A 157 -17.01 8.16 -9.01
N ASP A 158 -17.33 9.40 -9.40
CA ASP A 158 -17.20 9.88 -10.77
C ASP A 158 -15.72 9.93 -11.20
N GLN A 159 -14.82 10.38 -10.32
CA GLN A 159 -13.37 10.40 -10.54
C GLN A 159 -12.79 8.99 -10.69
N LEU A 160 -13.23 8.04 -9.87
CA LEU A 160 -12.81 6.64 -10.00
C LEU A 160 -13.23 6.06 -11.35
N GLU A 161 -14.48 6.29 -11.75
CA GLU A 161 -15.00 5.82 -13.04
C GLU A 161 -14.21 6.42 -14.21
N TYR A 162 -13.96 7.73 -14.19
CA TYR A 162 -13.17 8.40 -15.22
C TYR A 162 -11.75 7.86 -15.30
N SER A 163 -11.07 7.73 -14.16
CA SER A 163 -9.69 7.24 -14.09
C SER A 163 -9.56 5.82 -14.62
N VAL A 164 -10.52 4.95 -14.30
CA VAL A 164 -10.51 3.56 -14.77
C VAL A 164 -10.85 3.45 -16.26
N LYS A 165 -11.93 4.09 -16.70
CA LYS A 165 -12.44 3.92 -18.06
C LYS A 165 -11.69 4.73 -19.10
N ASN A 166 -11.17 5.90 -18.74
CA ASN A 166 -10.56 6.84 -19.67
C ASN A 166 -9.04 6.93 -19.55
N LEU A 167 -8.49 6.75 -18.33
CA LEU A 167 -7.07 6.87 -18.07
C LEU A 167 -6.36 5.51 -17.87
N GLY A 168 -7.10 4.41 -17.78
CA GLY A 168 -6.53 3.06 -17.64
C GLY A 168 -6.00 2.72 -16.26
N HIS A 169 -6.39 3.49 -15.22
CA HIS A 169 -6.02 3.20 -13.84
C HIS A 169 -6.60 1.87 -13.37
N ARG A 170 -5.89 1.20 -12.47
CA ARG A 170 -6.27 -0.14 -11.97
C ARG A 170 -7.05 -0.08 -10.65
N GLY A 171 -7.46 1.09 -10.26
CA GLY A 171 -8.18 1.42 -9.02
C GLY A 171 -7.69 2.73 -8.45
N CYS A 172 -7.81 2.90 -7.13
CA CYS A 172 -7.34 4.10 -6.45
C CYS A 172 -6.75 3.80 -5.07
N MET A 173 -5.91 4.70 -4.58
CA MET A 173 -5.50 4.73 -3.18
C MET A 173 -6.35 5.75 -2.40
N ILE A 174 -6.75 5.38 -1.19
CA ILE A 174 -7.46 6.26 -0.25
C ILE A 174 -6.80 6.22 1.13
N THR A 175 -7.12 7.19 1.98
CA THR A 175 -6.62 7.20 3.36
C THR A 175 -7.51 6.40 4.30
N GLY A 176 -6.99 5.99 5.46
CA GLY A 176 -7.70 5.18 6.45
C GLY A 176 -8.93 5.85 7.08
N ASN A 177 -8.97 7.19 7.07
CA ASN A 177 -10.16 7.99 7.41
C ASN A 177 -10.21 9.27 6.58
N ILE A 178 -11.38 9.92 6.52
CA ILE A 178 -11.57 11.17 5.80
C ILE A 178 -11.97 12.26 6.79
N LEU A 179 -11.02 13.11 7.16
CA LEU A 179 -11.23 14.20 8.14
C LEU A 179 -11.80 13.73 9.49
N GLY A 180 -11.41 12.53 9.92
CA GLY A 180 -11.87 11.90 11.16
C GLY A 180 -13.20 11.14 11.03
N GLN A 181 -13.69 10.94 9.81
CA GLN A 181 -14.85 10.10 9.53
C GLN A 181 -14.39 8.73 9.02
N GLU A 182 -14.95 7.68 9.58
CA GLU A 182 -14.59 6.31 9.25
C GLU A 182 -15.09 5.93 7.85
N LEU A 183 -14.34 5.10 7.16
CA LEU A 183 -14.64 4.68 5.79
C LEU A 183 -15.95 3.88 5.64
N SER A 184 -16.49 3.38 6.74
CA SER A 184 -17.78 2.68 6.84
C SER A 184 -18.99 3.61 6.89
N ASP A 185 -18.81 4.92 7.08
CA ASP A 185 -19.93 5.88 7.07
C ASP A 185 -20.73 5.72 5.77
N THR A 186 -22.06 5.67 5.91
CA THR A 186 -22.98 5.45 4.79
C THR A 186 -22.89 6.49 3.68
N LYS A 187 -22.38 7.68 3.98
CA LYS A 187 -22.13 8.71 2.97
C LYS A 187 -21.12 8.28 1.90
N PHE A 188 -20.22 7.33 2.22
CA PHE A 188 -19.24 6.79 1.27
C PHE A 188 -19.81 5.64 0.42
N HIS A 189 -21.04 5.20 0.61
CA HIS A 189 -21.65 4.14 -0.18
C HIS A 189 -21.60 4.39 -1.69
N PRO A 190 -21.82 5.60 -2.24
CA PRO A 190 -21.69 5.82 -3.68
C PRO A 190 -20.30 5.48 -4.24
N PHE A 191 -19.25 5.76 -3.47
CA PHE A 191 -17.88 5.38 -3.84
C PHE A 191 -17.66 3.86 -3.77
N TRP A 192 -18.11 3.20 -2.69
CA TRP A 192 -17.97 1.75 -2.55
C TRP A 192 -18.74 0.97 -3.61
N GLU A 193 -19.97 1.40 -3.92
CA GLU A 193 -20.78 0.83 -5.00
C GLU A 193 -20.07 0.96 -6.35
N LYS A 194 -19.48 2.11 -6.65
CA LYS A 194 -18.74 2.34 -7.88
C LYS A 194 -17.45 1.49 -7.94
N ALA A 195 -16.72 1.36 -6.86
CA ALA A 195 -15.52 0.53 -6.79
C ALA A 195 -15.84 -0.97 -7.03
N GLU A 196 -16.94 -1.46 -6.47
CA GLU A 196 -17.43 -2.81 -6.69
C GLU A 196 -17.90 -3.01 -8.14
N GLU A 197 -18.70 -2.08 -8.70
CA GLU A 197 -19.18 -2.11 -10.09
C GLU A 197 -18.03 -2.19 -11.11
N LEU A 198 -16.98 -1.40 -10.89
CA LEU A 198 -15.80 -1.35 -11.77
C LEU A 198 -14.86 -2.54 -11.59
N ASP A 199 -15.06 -3.34 -10.53
CA ASP A 199 -14.21 -4.49 -10.21
C ASP A 199 -12.72 -4.10 -10.11
N VAL A 200 -12.42 -3.03 -9.35
CA VAL A 200 -11.08 -2.46 -9.21
C VAL A 200 -10.60 -2.44 -7.76
N VAL A 201 -9.30 -2.25 -7.59
CA VAL A 201 -8.67 -2.24 -6.28
C VAL A 201 -8.86 -0.89 -5.58
N VAL A 202 -9.22 -0.94 -4.30
CA VAL A 202 -9.11 0.20 -3.39
C VAL A 202 -7.99 -0.09 -2.39
N PHE A 203 -6.89 0.64 -2.51
CA PHE A 203 -5.75 0.52 -1.62
C PHE A 203 -5.89 1.49 -0.45
N ILE A 204 -6.01 0.97 0.76
CA ILE A 204 -6.12 1.76 1.99
C ILE A 204 -4.75 1.96 2.60
N HIS A 205 -4.31 3.22 2.65
CA HIS A 205 -3.03 3.64 3.20
C HIS A 205 -3.22 4.66 4.33
N PRO A 206 -2.50 4.54 5.45
CA PRO A 206 -2.63 5.50 6.56
C PRO A 206 -2.08 6.88 6.17
N ARG A 207 -2.64 7.93 6.76
CA ARG A 207 -2.15 9.30 6.61
C ARG A 207 -2.04 9.99 7.95
N SER A 208 -0.82 10.26 8.40
CA SER A 208 -0.53 11.08 9.58
C SER A 208 -1.61 10.94 10.67
N PRO A 209 -1.81 9.75 11.23
CA PRO A 209 -2.97 9.44 12.03
C PRO A 209 -3.08 10.38 13.22
N LYS A 210 -4.26 10.98 13.40
CA LYS A 210 -4.58 11.75 14.61
C LYS A 210 -4.91 10.83 15.79
N LEU A 211 -5.20 9.57 15.49
CA LEU A 211 -5.48 8.54 16.48
C LEU A 211 -4.27 8.36 17.42
N GLY A 212 -4.50 8.47 18.72
CA GLY A 212 -3.45 8.42 19.74
C GLY A 212 -2.68 9.72 19.99
N GLN A 213 -2.93 10.80 19.24
CA GLN A 213 -2.36 12.12 19.52
C GLN A 213 -2.93 12.71 20.83
N PRO A 214 -2.15 13.44 21.65
CA PRO A 214 -0.73 13.81 21.46
C PRO A 214 0.29 12.74 21.94
N ARG A 215 -0.14 11.58 22.43
CA ARG A 215 0.74 10.55 23.02
C ARG A 215 1.77 9.97 22.06
N LEU A 216 1.53 10.05 20.76
CA LEU A 216 2.47 9.59 19.72
C LEU A 216 3.48 10.65 19.29
N GLN A 217 3.46 11.84 19.92
CA GLN A 217 4.44 12.87 19.70
C GLN A 217 5.75 12.56 20.44
N GLY A 218 6.84 13.20 20.01
CA GLY A 218 8.14 13.08 20.65
C GLY A 218 9.16 12.32 19.79
N ARG A 219 10.09 11.63 20.46
CA ARG A 219 11.18 10.92 19.79
C ARG A 219 10.74 9.56 19.29
N GLY A 220 11.45 9.02 18.29
CA GLY A 220 11.29 7.65 17.78
C GLY A 220 10.26 7.49 16.68
N PHE A 221 9.77 8.59 16.10
CA PHE A 221 8.83 8.54 14.97
C PHE A 221 7.57 7.69 15.25
N LEU A 222 7.03 7.79 16.48
CA LEU A 222 5.93 6.96 16.96
C LEU A 222 4.63 7.13 16.14
N THR A 223 4.43 8.28 15.51
CA THR A 223 3.31 8.49 14.58
C THR A 223 3.35 7.55 13.39
N ASN A 224 4.54 7.22 12.90
CA ASN A 224 4.71 6.20 11.86
C ASN A 224 4.71 4.79 12.46
N MET A 225 5.58 4.52 13.45
CA MET A 225 5.77 3.18 14.01
C MET A 225 4.52 2.56 14.64
N ILE A 226 3.70 3.38 15.27
CA ILE A 226 2.47 2.95 15.97
C ILE A 226 1.25 3.48 15.23
N GLY A 227 1.27 4.76 14.89
CA GLY A 227 0.09 5.44 14.37
C GLY A 227 -0.37 4.90 13.02
N ASN A 228 0.54 4.71 12.06
CA ASN A 228 0.17 4.23 10.73
C ASN A 228 -0.43 2.80 10.78
N PRO A 229 0.19 1.80 11.41
CA PRO A 229 -0.44 0.48 11.55
C PRO A 229 -1.75 0.51 12.33
N LEU A 230 -1.86 1.38 13.34
CA LEU A 230 -3.10 1.54 14.12
C LEU A 230 -4.23 2.11 13.27
N GLU A 231 -3.94 3.11 12.44
CA GLU A 231 -4.90 3.73 11.51
C GLU A 231 -5.45 2.70 10.51
N THR A 232 -4.55 1.94 9.87
CA THR A 232 -4.96 0.89 8.93
C THR A 232 -5.84 -0.16 9.61
N ALA A 233 -5.43 -0.65 10.80
CA ALA A 233 -6.21 -1.64 11.56
C ALA A 233 -7.59 -1.09 11.96
N THR A 234 -7.68 0.19 12.34
CA THR A 234 -8.94 0.85 12.71
C THR A 234 -9.88 0.96 11.51
N ALA A 235 -9.36 1.41 10.36
CA ALA A 235 -10.16 1.51 9.14
C ALA A 235 -10.76 0.16 8.72
N LEU A 236 -9.94 -0.89 8.72
CA LEU A 236 -10.40 -2.24 8.38
C LEU A 236 -11.42 -2.78 9.40
N ALA A 237 -11.20 -2.51 10.69
CA ALA A 237 -12.15 -2.92 11.72
C ALA A 237 -13.53 -2.25 11.53
N HIS A 238 -13.58 -0.96 11.22
CA HIS A 238 -14.83 -0.26 10.93
C HIS A 238 -15.52 -0.84 9.68
N LEU A 239 -14.79 -1.10 8.59
CA LEU A 239 -15.35 -1.71 7.39
C LEU A 239 -15.99 -3.09 7.67
N ILE A 240 -15.40 -3.88 8.58
CA ILE A 240 -15.93 -5.17 9.01
C ILE A 240 -17.15 -4.96 9.92
N TYR A 241 -16.95 -4.30 11.07
CA TYR A 241 -17.96 -4.25 12.13
C TYR A 241 -19.19 -3.43 11.79
N GLU A 242 -19.08 -2.45 10.89
CA GLU A 242 -20.20 -1.64 10.43
C GLU A 242 -20.83 -2.15 9.14
N GLY A 243 -20.43 -3.39 8.71
CA GLY A 243 -21.11 -4.14 7.67
C GLY A 243 -20.86 -3.69 6.24
N THR A 244 -19.85 -2.82 6.00
CA THR A 244 -19.51 -2.37 4.64
C THR A 244 -19.13 -3.53 3.74
N LEU A 245 -18.29 -4.47 4.23
CA LEU A 245 -17.86 -5.64 3.46
C LEU A 245 -18.99 -6.66 3.24
N ASP A 246 -20.05 -6.66 4.05
CA ASP A 246 -21.26 -7.45 3.83
C ASP A 246 -22.20 -6.80 2.83
N ARG A 247 -22.20 -5.48 2.77
CA ARG A 247 -23.02 -4.71 1.85
C ARG A 247 -22.46 -4.72 0.44
N PHE A 248 -21.14 -4.69 0.32
CA PHE A 248 -20.39 -4.68 -0.93
C PHE A 248 -19.41 -5.86 -0.96
N PRO A 249 -19.90 -7.10 -1.12
CA PRO A 249 -19.08 -8.31 -0.99
C PRO A 249 -18.08 -8.52 -2.13
N GLY A 250 -18.22 -7.79 -3.24
CA GLY A 250 -17.32 -7.82 -4.39
C GLY A 250 -16.15 -6.84 -4.30
N LEU A 251 -16.06 -6.03 -3.22
CA LEU A 251 -14.97 -5.08 -3.06
C LEU A 251 -13.60 -5.77 -3.02
N LYS A 252 -12.65 -5.19 -3.75
CA LYS A 252 -11.24 -5.58 -3.74
C LYS A 252 -10.44 -4.59 -2.90
N ILE A 253 -10.37 -4.85 -1.61
CA ILE A 253 -9.61 -4.01 -0.67
C ILE A 253 -8.18 -4.53 -0.58
N ALA A 254 -7.20 -3.65 -0.74
CA ALA A 254 -5.81 -3.88 -0.38
C ALA A 254 -5.44 -2.97 0.79
N ALA A 255 -4.66 -3.48 1.74
CA ALA A 255 -4.31 -2.77 2.97
C ALA A 255 -2.81 -2.65 3.13
N ALA A 256 -2.33 -1.45 3.43
CA ALA A 256 -0.93 -1.16 3.64
C ALA A 256 -0.38 -1.77 4.94
N HIS A 257 0.93 -2.01 4.97
CA HIS A 257 1.69 -2.46 6.15
C HIS A 257 1.14 -3.76 6.75
N GLY A 258 0.83 -4.73 5.88
CA GLY A 258 0.27 -6.02 6.29
C GLY A 258 -1.09 -5.91 7.00
N GLY A 259 -1.86 -4.85 6.75
CA GLY A 259 -3.14 -4.59 7.44
C GLY A 259 -2.99 -4.06 8.86
N GLY A 260 -1.81 -3.55 9.20
CA GLY A 260 -1.51 -3.01 10.52
C GLY A 260 -1.54 -4.08 11.61
N TYR A 261 -2.26 -3.82 12.69
CA TYR A 261 -2.37 -4.77 13.80
C TYR A 261 -3.52 -5.78 13.65
N LEU A 262 -4.40 -5.61 12.67
CA LEU A 262 -5.64 -6.39 12.58
C LEU A 262 -5.38 -7.90 12.42
N PRO A 263 -4.57 -8.36 11.44
CA PRO A 263 -4.30 -9.80 11.31
C PRO A 263 -3.60 -10.37 12.54
N SER A 264 -2.64 -9.64 13.12
CA SER A 264 -1.89 -10.12 14.29
C SER A 264 -2.71 -10.27 15.56
N TYR A 265 -3.83 -9.58 15.68
CA TYR A 265 -4.73 -9.62 16.84
C TYR A 265 -6.09 -10.22 16.49
N ILE A 266 -6.24 -10.86 15.35
CA ILE A 266 -7.54 -11.31 14.84
C ILE A 266 -8.31 -12.22 15.80
N GLY A 267 -7.62 -13.05 16.58
CA GLY A 267 -8.24 -13.88 17.62
C GLY A 267 -8.94 -13.06 18.70
N ARG A 268 -8.44 -11.84 19.02
CA ARG A 268 -9.13 -10.93 19.95
C ARG A 268 -10.40 -10.37 19.33
N PHE A 269 -10.41 -10.08 18.05
CA PHE A 269 -11.59 -9.62 17.32
C PHE A 269 -12.67 -10.71 17.25
N ASP A 270 -12.28 -11.94 16.96
CA ASP A 270 -13.19 -13.10 16.97
C ASP A 270 -13.78 -13.36 18.35
N HIS A 271 -12.97 -13.24 19.42
CA HIS A 271 -13.46 -13.34 20.79
C HIS A 271 -14.48 -12.23 21.09
N GLY A 272 -14.17 -10.99 20.71
CA GLY A 272 -15.08 -9.85 20.86
C GLY A 272 -16.38 -10.04 20.08
N HIS A 273 -16.32 -10.57 18.86
CA HIS A 273 -17.51 -10.90 18.06
C HIS A 273 -18.48 -11.86 18.77
N ASN A 274 -17.94 -12.84 19.48
CA ASN A 274 -18.72 -13.84 20.22
C ASN A 274 -19.12 -13.39 21.63
N SER A 275 -18.64 -12.24 22.13
CA SER A 275 -18.92 -11.78 23.49
C SER A 275 -20.30 -11.12 23.58
N GLU A 276 -21.05 -11.48 24.64
CA GLU A 276 -22.34 -10.86 24.96
C GLU A 276 -22.19 -9.46 25.59
N ASP A 277 -21.05 -9.19 26.20
CA ASP A 277 -20.72 -7.94 26.91
C ASP A 277 -20.21 -6.82 26.01
N ARG A 278 -20.50 -6.86 24.72
CA ARG A 278 -20.13 -5.77 23.81
C ARG A 278 -21.08 -4.57 24.01
N GLY A 279 -20.50 -3.39 24.11
CA GLY A 279 -21.24 -2.12 24.21
C GLY A 279 -22.08 -1.76 22.98
N GLY A 280 -22.28 -2.66 22.06
CA GLY A 280 -23.05 -2.62 20.84
C GLY A 280 -22.62 -3.79 19.94
N ARG A 281 -23.57 -4.45 19.31
CA ARG A 281 -23.25 -5.46 18.29
C ARG A 281 -22.83 -4.75 17.01
N GLY A 282 -21.76 -5.22 16.39
CA GLY A 282 -21.45 -4.88 15.01
C GLY A 282 -22.52 -5.39 14.05
N LEU A 283 -22.46 -4.94 12.82
CA LEU A 283 -23.36 -5.35 11.75
C LEU A 283 -22.79 -6.53 10.93
N GLU A 284 -21.57 -6.96 11.27
CA GLU A 284 -20.88 -8.06 10.60
C GLU A 284 -21.65 -9.38 10.69
N LYS A 285 -21.74 -10.11 9.58
CA LYS A 285 -22.46 -11.37 9.47
C LYS A 285 -21.59 -12.60 9.76
N LYS A 286 -20.26 -12.43 9.67
CA LYS A 286 -19.28 -13.49 9.85
C LYS A 286 -18.29 -13.11 10.94
N LYS A 287 -17.44 -14.05 11.34
CA LYS A 287 -16.32 -13.75 12.23
C LYS A 287 -15.31 -12.83 11.53
N PRO A 288 -14.69 -11.88 12.24
CA PRO A 288 -13.64 -11.03 11.68
C PRO A 288 -12.54 -11.79 10.95
N SER A 289 -12.14 -12.97 11.44
CA SER A 289 -11.14 -13.84 10.79
C SER A 289 -11.56 -14.36 9.41
N GLU A 290 -12.84 -14.36 9.09
CA GLU A 290 -13.32 -14.75 7.76
C GLU A 290 -13.21 -13.60 6.76
N TYR A 291 -13.37 -12.34 7.23
CA TYR A 291 -13.24 -11.16 6.36
C TYR A 291 -11.80 -10.89 5.97
N ILE A 292 -10.84 -11.02 6.90
CA ILE A 292 -9.43 -10.75 6.60
C ILE A 292 -8.87 -11.66 5.50
N LYS A 293 -9.47 -12.83 5.25
CA LYS A 293 -9.10 -13.75 4.17
C LYS A 293 -9.57 -13.30 2.78
N ASN A 294 -10.36 -12.22 2.70
CA ASN A 294 -10.83 -11.62 1.46
C ASN A 294 -10.20 -10.23 1.22
N ILE A 295 -9.36 -9.77 2.12
CA ILE A 295 -8.58 -8.53 1.99
C ILE A 295 -7.18 -8.90 1.48
N TYR A 296 -6.59 -8.05 0.64
CA TYR A 296 -5.24 -8.19 0.15
C TYR A 296 -4.28 -7.34 0.98
N TYR A 297 -3.03 -7.76 1.06
CA TYR A 297 -2.02 -7.11 1.91
C TYR A 297 -0.68 -7.05 1.21
N ASP A 298 0.10 -6.03 1.54
CA ASP A 298 1.52 -6.02 1.22
C ASP A 298 2.33 -6.85 2.23
N THR A 299 3.57 -7.16 1.87
CA THR A 299 4.52 -7.88 2.73
C THR A 299 5.32 -6.97 3.67
N LEU A 300 4.91 -5.70 3.82
CA LEU A 300 5.69 -4.67 4.50
C LEU A 300 5.52 -4.71 6.03
N VAL A 301 5.95 -5.81 6.63
CA VAL A 301 5.90 -6.05 8.09
C VAL A 301 7.29 -6.16 8.73
N TYR A 302 8.36 -6.00 7.96
CA TYR A 302 9.80 -5.91 8.32
C TYR A 302 10.39 -7.13 9.05
N GLY A 303 9.63 -7.90 9.81
CA GLY A 303 10.12 -9.10 10.52
C GLY A 303 9.70 -10.38 9.84
N THR A 304 10.63 -11.36 9.66
CA THR A 304 10.32 -12.65 9.04
C THR A 304 9.20 -13.38 9.78
N GLN A 305 9.23 -13.42 11.10
CA GLN A 305 8.19 -14.05 11.92
C GLN A 305 6.82 -13.36 11.79
N ASN A 306 6.83 -12.03 11.63
CA ASN A 306 5.61 -11.28 11.38
C ASN A 306 5.01 -11.62 10.01
N LEU A 307 5.88 -11.83 9.00
CA LEU A 307 5.43 -12.23 7.67
C LEU A 307 4.95 -13.69 7.66
N GLU A 308 5.62 -14.60 8.36
CA GLU A 308 5.18 -15.97 8.57
C GLU A 308 3.78 -16.00 9.21
N HIS A 309 3.58 -15.24 10.28
CA HIS A 309 2.28 -15.12 10.94
C HIS A 309 1.20 -14.52 10.02
N LEU A 310 1.52 -13.45 9.29
CA LEU A 310 0.57 -12.86 8.33
C LEU A 310 0.14 -13.88 7.27
N ILE A 311 1.10 -14.65 6.72
CA ILE A 311 0.81 -15.73 5.76
C ILE A 311 -0.12 -16.80 6.36
N GLU A 312 0.09 -17.18 7.61
CA GLU A 312 -0.74 -18.16 8.32
C GLU A 312 -2.18 -17.67 8.48
N GLU A 313 -2.35 -16.39 8.83
CA GLU A 313 -3.68 -15.82 9.09
C GLU A 313 -4.49 -15.54 7.82
N VAL A 314 -3.87 -14.99 6.79
CA VAL A 314 -4.60 -14.51 5.61
C VAL A 314 -4.45 -15.42 4.39
N GLY A 315 -3.40 -16.22 4.31
CA GLY A 315 -3.06 -17.08 3.18
C GLY A 315 -2.22 -16.37 2.11
N VAL A 316 -1.43 -17.17 1.40
CA VAL A 316 -0.49 -16.73 0.33
C VAL A 316 -1.20 -15.94 -0.78
N SER A 317 -2.43 -16.35 -1.13
CA SER A 317 -3.20 -15.73 -2.22
C SER A 317 -3.64 -14.30 -1.96
N GLN A 318 -3.50 -13.82 -0.72
CA GLN A 318 -3.87 -12.46 -0.32
C GLN A 318 -2.65 -11.53 -0.21
N LEU A 319 -1.46 -12.03 -0.51
CA LEU A 319 -0.22 -11.29 -0.30
C LEU A 319 0.43 -10.86 -1.60
N MET A 320 1.04 -9.68 -1.58
CA MET A 320 1.81 -9.10 -2.66
C MET A 320 3.05 -8.41 -2.11
N ILE A 321 4.11 -8.32 -2.90
CA ILE A 321 5.26 -7.50 -2.51
C ILE A 321 4.83 -6.05 -2.34
N GLY A 322 5.33 -5.41 -1.28
CA GLY A 322 5.21 -3.97 -1.05
C GLY A 322 6.49 -3.43 -0.43
N THR A 323 6.95 -2.28 -0.91
CA THR A 323 8.21 -1.68 -0.45
C THR A 323 8.06 -0.34 0.25
N ASP A 324 6.95 0.37 0.04
CA ASP A 324 6.76 1.78 0.45
C ASP A 324 7.81 2.71 -0.22
N HIS A 325 8.11 2.43 -1.49
CA HIS A 325 9.04 3.23 -2.28
C HIS A 325 8.33 4.54 -2.71
N ASP A 326 8.87 5.71 -2.51
CA ASP A 326 10.23 6.15 -2.17
C ASP A 326 10.23 6.96 -0.84
N PHE A 327 9.96 6.33 0.30
CA PHE A 327 9.96 6.97 1.62
C PHE A 327 11.11 6.49 2.52
N GLY A 328 11.31 7.17 3.65
CA GLY A 328 12.36 6.84 4.61
C GLY A 328 12.24 5.45 5.24
N MET A 329 11.06 4.82 5.14
CA MET A 329 10.77 3.48 5.65
C MET A 329 10.77 2.41 4.55
N THR A 330 11.16 2.75 3.32
CA THR A 330 11.21 1.81 2.19
C THR A 330 11.95 0.51 2.54
N ASN A 331 11.29 -0.63 2.35
CA ASN A 331 11.94 -1.93 2.45
C ASN A 331 12.68 -2.28 1.14
N ARG A 332 13.93 -1.87 1.03
CA ARG A 332 14.76 -2.14 -0.15
C ARG A 332 15.14 -3.61 -0.33
N ASN A 333 14.79 -4.48 0.62
CA ASN A 333 15.07 -5.91 0.62
C ASN A 333 13.79 -6.76 0.67
N ALA A 334 12.68 -6.27 0.14
CA ALA A 334 11.38 -6.95 0.24
C ALA A 334 11.40 -8.38 -0.33
N VAL A 335 12.11 -8.61 -1.43
CA VAL A 335 12.28 -9.95 -2.01
C VAL A 335 13.08 -10.86 -1.07
N ALA A 336 14.22 -10.39 -0.55
CA ALA A 336 15.03 -11.16 0.40
C ALA A 336 14.25 -11.45 1.70
N HIS A 337 13.44 -10.50 2.16
CA HIS A 337 12.56 -10.69 3.31
C HIS A 337 11.53 -11.81 3.04
N LEU A 338 10.86 -11.81 1.89
CA LEU A 338 9.97 -12.91 1.52
C LEU A 338 10.70 -14.25 1.50
N LEU A 339 11.88 -14.30 0.91
CA LEU A 339 12.66 -15.53 0.79
C LEU A 339 13.25 -16.06 2.11
N SER A 340 13.25 -15.24 3.16
CA SER A 340 13.62 -15.67 4.52
C SER A 340 12.52 -16.48 5.22
N VAL A 341 11.28 -16.42 4.72
CA VAL A 341 10.14 -17.20 5.22
C VAL A 341 10.34 -18.68 4.90
N LYS A 342 10.16 -19.52 5.91
CA LYS A 342 10.32 -20.97 5.75
C LYS A 342 9.04 -21.62 5.26
N GLY A 343 9.19 -22.74 4.53
CA GLY A 343 8.05 -23.59 4.17
C GLY A 343 7.26 -23.15 2.94
N LEU A 344 7.54 -21.99 2.36
CA LEU A 344 6.89 -21.56 1.11
C LEU A 344 7.36 -22.45 -0.07
N SER A 345 6.41 -22.90 -0.87
CA SER A 345 6.68 -23.54 -2.16
C SER A 345 7.14 -22.50 -3.20
N GLU A 346 7.68 -22.98 -4.34
CA GLU A 346 8.01 -22.09 -5.46
C GLU A 346 6.77 -21.35 -5.99
N ASP A 347 5.61 -22.01 -6.03
CA ASP A 347 4.36 -21.42 -6.45
C ASP A 347 3.87 -20.37 -5.45
N ASP A 348 4.03 -20.57 -4.14
CA ASP A 348 3.70 -19.57 -3.13
C ASP A 348 4.53 -18.30 -3.31
N ILE A 349 5.84 -18.50 -3.48
CA ILE A 349 6.76 -17.37 -3.71
C ILE A 349 6.40 -16.64 -5.00
N LYS A 350 6.15 -17.36 -6.09
CA LYS A 350 5.69 -16.80 -7.37
C LYS A 350 4.42 -15.98 -7.21
N ASN A 351 3.44 -16.51 -6.48
CA ASN A 351 2.18 -15.81 -6.25
C ASN A 351 2.41 -14.48 -5.51
N ILE A 352 3.22 -14.47 -4.45
CA ILE A 352 3.51 -13.24 -3.69
C ILE A 352 4.37 -12.26 -4.51
N LEU A 353 5.35 -12.75 -5.29
CA LEU A 353 6.21 -11.89 -6.10
C LEU A 353 5.43 -11.15 -7.20
N HIS A 354 4.50 -11.81 -7.86
CA HIS A 354 3.76 -11.20 -8.97
C HIS A 354 2.36 -11.76 -9.22
N GLY A 355 2.08 -13.05 -8.98
CA GLY A 355 0.85 -13.71 -9.43
C GLY A 355 -0.42 -13.07 -8.86
N THR A 356 -0.42 -12.75 -7.56
CA THR A 356 -1.54 -12.07 -6.90
C THR A 356 -1.74 -10.67 -7.46
N ALA A 357 -0.66 -9.89 -7.61
CA ALA A 357 -0.74 -8.54 -8.16
C ALA A 357 -1.19 -8.53 -9.62
N GLN A 358 -0.68 -9.45 -10.46
CA GLN A 358 -1.12 -9.59 -11.85
C GLN A 358 -2.63 -9.80 -11.95
N LYS A 359 -3.16 -10.74 -11.15
CA LYS A 359 -4.58 -11.04 -11.15
C LYS A 359 -5.40 -9.87 -10.61
N LEU A 360 -4.97 -9.27 -9.50
CA LEU A 360 -5.72 -8.23 -8.82
C LEU A 360 -5.78 -6.93 -9.62
N PHE A 361 -4.65 -6.48 -10.15
CA PHE A 361 -4.54 -5.25 -10.94
C PHE A 361 -4.71 -5.48 -12.45
N LYS A 362 -5.01 -6.72 -12.88
CA LYS A 362 -5.19 -7.08 -14.30
C LYS A 362 -3.97 -6.66 -15.14
N ILE A 363 -2.76 -7.04 -14.68
CA ILE A 363 -1.47 -6.71 -15.31
C ILE A 363 -1.01 -7.91 -16.14
N GLU A 364 -0.63 -7.67 -17.40
CA GLU A 364 0.05 -8.64 -18.25
C GLU A 364 1.56 -8.36 -18.23
N ILE A 365 2.40 -9.40 -17.98
CA ILE A 365 3.87 -9.31 -17.97
C ILE A 365 4.43 -10.38 -18.92
#